data_1ca16a665debeed89ceca9ed516628f9
#
_entry.id   1ca16a665debeed89ceca9ed516628f9
#
_cell.length_a   1.000
_cell.length_b   1.000
_cell.length_c   1.000
_cell.angle_alpha   90.00
_cell.angle_beta   90.00
_cell.angle_gamma   90.00
#
_symmetry.space_group_name_H-M   'P 1'
#
loop_
_entity.id
_entity.type
_entity.pdbx_description
1 polymer ?
#
loop_
_entity_poly.entity_id
_entity_poly.type
_entity_poly.pdbx_seq_one_letter_code
_entity_poly.pdbx_strand_id
1 'polypeptide(L)'
;MTHSAKLFSQIQMLEVELHQSSVRRDPQRVAALLHEDFEEIARSGLRYDKRQTVAALEMETDYPPIFAEAFKLAQISEGAVLLTYKSFQRDAQGRAVRCTERSSIWLLKDKEGWQMRFHQGTPTDD
;
A
#
# COMPACT_ATOMS: atom_id res chain seq x y z
N MET A 1 7.57 5.87 22.65
CA MET A 1 8.07 7.07 22.00
C MET A 1 6.98 7.72 21.19
N THR A 2 6.69 8.99 21.49
CA THR A 2 5.58 9.70 20.83
C THR A 2 5.79 9.85 19.33
N HIS A 3 7.01 10.17 18.91
CA HIS A 3 7.32 10.37 17.50
C HIS A 3 7.12 9.07 16.70
N SER A 4 7.58 7.95 17.25
CA SER A 4 7.44 6.66 16.58
C SER A 4 5.98 6.24 16.47
N ALA A 5 5.19 6.46 17.52
CA ALA A 5 3.77 6.12 17.51
C ALA A 5 2.99 6.97 16.51
N LYS A 6 3.28 8.27 16.46
CA LYS A 6 2.63 9.17 15.50
C LYS A 6 2.99 8.82 14.08
N LEU A 7 4.26 8.55 13.84
CA LEU A 7 4.73 8.19 12.50
C LEU A 7 4.09 6.88 12.05
N PHE A 8 4.05 5.89 12.93
CA PHE A 8 3.40 4.61 12.63
C PHE A 8 1.95 4.82 12.21
N SER A 9 1.18 5.56 13.03
CA SER A 9 -0.22 5.83 12.70
C SER A 9 -0.36 6.55 11.37
N GLN A 10 0.49 7.52 11.10
CA GLN A 10 0.43 8.29 9.87
C GLN A 10 0.68 7.41 8.65
N ILE A 11 1.73 6.61 8.68
CA ILE A 11 2.09 5.75 7.55
C ILE A 11 1.03 4.66 7.37
N GLN A 12 0.54 4.06 8.47
CA GLN A 12 -0.51 3.06 8.40
C GLN A 12 -1.77 3.63 7.75
N MET A 13 -2.16 4.85 8.13
CA MET A 13 -3.34 5.48 7.55
C MET A 13 -3.19 5.71 6.05
N LEU A 14 -2.01 6.15 5.61
CA LEU A 14 -1.76 6.37 4.18
C LEU A 14 -1.80 5.05 3.41
N GLU A 15 -1.23 4.01 3.98
CA GLU A 15 -1.24 2.69 3.33
C GLU A 15 -2.68 2.17 3.20
N VAL A 16 -3.45 2.23 4.28
CA VAL A 16 -4.84 1.75 4.31
C VAL A 16 -5.71 2.58 3.37
N GLU A 17 -5.41 3.86 3.23
CA GLU A 17 -6.13 4.71 2.28
C GLU A 17 -6.09 4.10 0.87
N LEU A 18 -4.93 3.58 0.47
CA LEU A 18 -4.76 2.96 -0.85
C LEU A 18 -5.52 1.63 -0.98
N HIS A 19 -6.03 1.08 0.11
CA HIS A 19 -6.87 -0.13 0.06
C HIS A 19 -8.34 0.20 -0.23
N GLN A 20 -8.75 1.46 -0.09
CA GLN A 20 -10.14 1.84 -0.26
C GLN A 20 -10.49 1.96 -1.73
N SER A 21 -11.59 1.33 -2.14
CA SER A 21 -11.99 1.33 -3.55
C SER A 21 -12.24 2.75 -4.07
N SER A 22 -12.80 3.62 -3.24
CA SER A 22 -13.04 4.99 -3.64
C SER A 22 -11.76 5.75 -3.93
N VAL A 23 -10.69 5.47 -3.18
CA VAL A 23 -9.39 6.10 -3.40
C VAL A 23 -8.70 5.50 -4.62
N ARG A 24 -8.75 4.18 -4.75
CA ARG A 24 -8.10 3.48 -5.86
C ARG A 24 -8.65 3.95 -7.21
N ARG A 25 -9.92 4.31 -7.27
CA ARG A 25 -10.55 4.80 -8.51
C ARG A 25 -10.37 6.30 -8.72
N ASP A 26 -9.70 6.97 -7.81
CA ASP A 26 -9.42 8.41 -7.91
C ASP A 26 -7.96 8.57 -8.35
N PRO A 27 -7.71 8.75 -9.66
CA PRO A 27 -6.34 8.80 -10.15
C PRO A 27 -5.54 9.97 -9.61
N GLN A 28 -6.20 11.09 -9.30
CA GLN A 28 -5.50 12.24 -8.73
C GLN A 28 -4.99 11.92 -7.33
N ARG A 29 -5.83 11.26 -6.52
CA ARG A 29 -5.42 10.92 -5.15
C ARG A 29 -4.34 9.85 -5.16
N VAL A 30 -4.47 8.83 -6.00
CA VAL A 30 -3.44 7.79 -6.11
C VAL A 30 -2.12 8.41 -6.55
N ALA A 31 -2.16 9.28 -7.56
CA ALA A 31 -0.95 9.93 -8.04
C ALA A 31 -0.28 10.77 -6.96
N ALA A 32 -1.06 11.41 -6.09
CA ALA A 32 -0.51 12.22 -5.01
C ALA A 32 0.18 11.35 -3.94
N LEU A 33 -0.30 10.14 -3.75
CA LEU A 33 0.25 9.21 -2.76
C LEU A 33 1.48 8.46 -3.24
N LEU A 34 1.67 8.35 -4.56
CA LEU A 34 2.79 7.61 -5.14
C LEU A 34 3.93 8.54 -5.52
N HIS A 35 5.14 8.14 -5.14
CA HIS A 35 6.37 8.85 -5.52
C HIS A 35 6.53 8.80 -7.05
N GLU A 36 7.19 9.81 -7.62
CA GLU A 36 7.40 9.86 -9.07
C GLU A 36 8.17 8.63 -9.60
N ASP A 37 9.03 8.05 -8.77
CA ASP A 37 9.80 6.86 -9.13
C ASP A 37 9.19 5.58 -8.56
N PHE A 38 7.90 5.60 -8.25
CA PHE A 38 7.23 4.45 -7.67
C PHE A 38 7.36 3.21 -8.54
N GLU A 39 7.61 2.08 -7.88
CA GLU A 39 7.60 0.76 -8.51
C GLU A 39 6.85 -0.21 -7.63
N GLU A 40 6.13 -1.12 -8.26
CA GLU A 40 5.43 -2.18 -7.55
C GLU A 40 5.79 -3.53 -8.17
N ILE A 41 5.98 -4.52 -7.30
CA ILE A 41 6.02 -5.92 -7.72
C ILE A 41 4.72 -6.54 -7.22
N ALA A 42 3.81 -6.86 -8.13
CA ALA A 42 2.50 -7.39 -7.80
C ALA A 42 2.57 -8.85 -7.37
N ARG A 43 1.47 -9.37 -6.81
CA ARG A 43 1.40 -10.78 -6.42
C ARG A 43 1.75 -11.72 -7.56
N SER A 44 1.49 -11.32 -8.79
CA SER A 44 1.80 -12.10 -9.99
C SER A 44 3.29 -12.13 -10.33
N GLY A 45 4.07 -11.27 -9.71
CA GLY A 45 5.47 -11.07 -10.05
C GLY A 45 5.71 -10.03 -11.12
N LEU A 46 4.65 -9.47 -11.70
CA LEU A 46 4.79 -8.41 -12.70
C LEU A 46 5.16 -7.10 -12.04
N ARG A 47 5.94 -6.29 -12.74
CA ARG A 47 6.38 -4.98 -12.27
C ARG A 47 5.56 -3.89 -12.92
N TYR A 48 5.22 -2.88 -12.12
CA TYR A 48 4.44 -1.73 -12.58
C TYR A 48 5.13 -0.46 -12.10
N ASP A 49 5.15 0.56 -12.94
CA ASP A 49 5.59 1.89 -12.53
C ASP A 49 4.37 2.70 -12.06
N LYS A 50 4.59 3.96 -11.69
CA LYS A 50 3.51 4.83 -11.20
C LYS A 50 2.37 4.96 -12.19
N ARG A 51 2.71 5.24 -13.44
CA ARG A 51 1.70 5.45 -14.49
C ARG A 51 0.85 4.22 -14.69
N GLN A 52 1.49 3.05 -14.78
CA GLN A 52 0.80 1.79 -14.96
C GLN A 52 -0.09 1.46 -13.76
N THR A 53 0.39 1.75 -12.55
CA THR A 53 -0.36 1.49 -11.33
C THR A 53 -1.61 2.37 -11.26
N VAL A 54 -1.46 3.67 -11.50
CA VAL A 54 -2.61 4.59 -11.48
C VAL A 54 -3.66 4.12 -12.48
N ALA A 55 -3.24 3.78 -13.70
CA ALA A 55 -4.18 3.34 -14.74
C ALA A 55 -4.89 2.04 -14.37
N ALA A 56 -4.14 1.08 -13.83
CA ALA A 56 -4.73 -0.22 -13.45
C ALA A 56 -5.75 -0.07 -12.33
N LEU A 57 -5.46 0.75 -11.33
CA LEU A 57 -6.37 0.94 -10.21
C LEU A 57 -7.64 1.66 -10.65
N GLU A 58 -7.52 2.62 -11.55
CA GLU A 58 -8.66 3.36 -12.05
C GLU A 58 -9.65 2.45 -12.78
N MET A 59 -9.14 1.41 -13.42
CA MET A 59 -9.96 0.50 -14.21
C MET A 59 -10.60 -0.62 -13.38
N GLU A 60 -10.31 -0.70 -12.10
CA GLU A 60 -10.89 -1.76 -11.25
C GLU A 60 -12.39 -1.63 -11.11
N THR A 61 -13.06 -2.78 -11.16
CA THR A 61 -14.49 -2.87 -10.86
C THR A 61 -14.67 -3.95 -9.78
N ASP A 62 -15.73 -3.83 -9.00
CA ASP A 62 -16.10 -4.86 -8.02
C ASP A 62 -14.92 -5.38 -7.19
N TYR A 63 -14.19 -4.46 -6.57
CA TYR A 63 -13.03 -4.82 -5.78
C TYR A 63 -13.45 -5.17 -4.35
N PRO A 64 -13.33 -6.44 -3.92
CA PRO A 64 -13.71 -6.80 -2.55
C PRO A 64 -12.86 -6.04 -1.53
N PRO A 65 -13.41 -5.74 -0.36
CA PRO A 65 -12.64 -5.03 0.67
C PRO A 65 -11.35 -5.76 1.02
N ILE A 66 -10.31 -4.98 1.24
CA ILE A 66 -9.02 -5.49 1.71
C ILE A 66 -8.97 -5.32 3.22
N PHE A 67 -8.66 -6.41 3.92
CA PHE A 67 -8.41 -6.39 5.35
C PHE A 67 -6.91 -6.48 5.57
N ALA A 68 -6.41 -5.77 6.57
CA ALA A 68 -4.98 -5.71 6.84
C ALA A 68 -4.72 -5.81 8.32
N GLU A 69 -3.63 -6.49 8.68
CA GLU A 69 -3.27 -6.74 10.07
C GLU A 69 -1.78 -6.93 10.22
N ALA A 70 -1.30 -7.01 11.45
CA ALA A 70 0.09 -7.29 11.78
C ALA A 70 1.05 -6.26 11.20
N PHE A 71 0.68 -4.99 11.30
CA PHE A 71 1.51 -3.89 10.83
C PHE A 71 2.78 -3.75 11.67
N LYS A 72 3.92 -3.56 11.00
CA LYS A 72 5.21 -3.24 11.62
C LYS A 72 5.86 -2.13 10.83
N LEU A 73 6.41 -1.17 11.55
CA LEU A 73 7.15 -0.06 10.93
C LEU A 73 8.60 -0.12 11.36
N ALA A 74 9.50 0.00 10.40
CA ALA A 74 10.93 0.11 10.65
C ALA A 74 11.44 1.37 9.98
N GLN A 75 12.14 2.21 10.74
CA GLN A 75 12.73 3.42 10.17
C GLN A 75 14.06 3.02 9.53
N ILE A 76 14.19 3.31 8.23
CA ILE A 76 15.41 3.01 7.48
C ILE A 76 16.42 4.14 7.67
N SER A 77 15.94 5.36 7.55
CA SER A 77 16.74 6.56 7.74
C SER A 77 15.78 7.71 7.98
N GLU A 78 16.30 8.90 8.20
CA GLU A 78 15.45 10.07 8.32
C GLU A 78 14.67 10.25 7.02
N GLY A 79 13.35 10.32 7.12
CA GLY A 79 12.50 10.47 5.93
C GLY A 79 12.31 9.21 5.09
N ALA A 80 12.67 8.04 5.59
CA ALA A 80 12.46 6.79 4.87
C ALA A 80 12.08 5.68 5.83
N VAL A 81 10.93 5.04 5.58
CA VAL A 81 10.42 3.97 6.46
C VAL A 81 9.99 2.78 5.64
N LEU A 82 10.04 1.61 6.28
CA LEU A 82 9.54 0.36 5.73
C LEU A 82 8.33 -0.06 6.56
N LEU A 83 7.21 -0.29 5.88
CA LEU A 83 6.00 -0.81 6.51
C LEU A 83 5.76 -2.21 5.98
N THR A 84 5.58 -3.18 6.88
CA THR A 84 5.19 -4.53 6.49
C THR A 84 3.89 -4.91 7.19
N TYR A 85 3.11 -5.76 6.53
CA TYR A 85 1.83 -6.20 7.09
C TYR A 85 1.30 -7.37 6.29
N LYS A 86 0.19 -7.94 6.76
CA LYS A 86 -0.53 -8.99 6.07
C LYS A 86 -1.86 -8.44 5.59
N SER A 87 -2.26 -8.81 4.37
CA SER A 87 -3.58 -8.45 3.88
C SER A 87 -4.30 -9.70 3.39
N PHE A 88 -5.64 -9.61 3.34
CA PHE A 88 -6.47 -10.69 2.83
C PHE A 88 -7.81 -10.11 2.39
N GLN A 89 -8.54 -10.91 1.65
CA GLN A 89 -9.92 -10.60 1.28
C GLN A 89 -10.78 -11.76 1.78
N ARG A 90 -12.10 -11.63 1.68
CA ARG A 90 -12.99 -12.70 2.11
C ARG A 90 -13.81 -13.19 0.92
N ASP A 91 -13.99 -14.51 0.83
CA ASP A 91 -14.84 -15.08 -0.21
C ASP A 91 -16.31 -15.03 0.22
N ALA A 92 -17.19 -15.61 -0.61
CA ALA A 92 -18.63 -15.60 -0.35
C ALA A 92 -19.01 -16.28 0.95
N GLN A 93 -18.17 -17.21 1.44
CA GLN A 93 -18.39 -17.91 2.70
C GLN A 93 -17.69 -17.25 3.88
N GLY A 94 -17.09 -16.08 3.67
CA GLY A 94 -16.39 -15.35 4.73
C GLY A 94 -15.00 -15.83 5.04
N ARG A 95 -14.45 -16.77 4.23
CA ARG A 95 -13.11 -17.28 4.47
C ARG A 95 -12.06 -16.31 3.95
N ALA A 96 -10.93 -16.24 4.64
CA ALA A 96 -9.82 -15.42 4.20
C ALA A 96 -9.19 -16.02 2.94
N VAL A 97 -9.10 -15.20 1.89
CA VAL A 97 -8.49 -15.58 0.62
C VAL A 97 -7.56 -14.47 0.17
N ARG A 98 -6.73 -14.76 -0.83
CA ARG A 98 -5.74 -13.83 -1.35
C ARG A 98 -4.84 -13.30 -0.25
N CYS A 99 -4.46 -14.18 0.66
CA CYS A 99 -3.55 -13.83 1.75
C CYS A 99 -2.20 -13.43 1.18
N THR A 100 -1.70 -12.31 1.64
CA THR A 100 -0.53 -11.66 1.03
C THR A 100 0.33 -11.05 2.12
N GLU A 101 1.65 -11.30 2.05
CA GLU A 101 2.62 -10.53 2.82
C GLU A 101 2.96 -9.30 2.00
N ARG A 102 2.88 -8.13 2.63
CA ARG A 102 3.10 -6.88 1.90
C ARG A 102 4.19 -6.05 2.54
N SER A 103 4.94 -5.35 1.70
CA SER A 103 5.95 -4.41 2.16
C SER A 103 5.88 -3.14 1.31
N SER A 104 6.03 -2.00 1.98
CA SER A 104 6.02 -0.70 1.33
C SER A 104 7.15 0.14 1.88
N ILE A 105 7.77 0.91 1.00
CA ILE A 105 8.73 1.93 1.41
C ILE A 105 8.09 3.28 1.16
N TRP A 106 8.02 4.10 2.21
CA TRP A 106 7.50 5.46 2.16
C TRP A 106 8.63 6.45 2.35
N LEU A 107 8.67 7.47 1.51
CA LEU A 107 9.67 8.54 1.58
C LEU A 107 8.98 9.85 1.88
N LEU A 108 9.62 10.66 2.71
CA LEU A 108 9.13 12.01 3.00
C LEU A 108 9.67 12.98 1.96
N LYS A 109 8.74 13.54 1.18
CA LYS A 109 9.04 14.59 0.21
C LYS A 109 8.60 15.91 0.80
N ASP A 110 9.40 16.93 0.65
CA ASP A 110 9.24 18.21 1.37
C ASP A 110 7.81 18.74 1.36
N LYS A 111 7.29 19.09 0.20
CA LYS A 111 5.97 19.71 0.10
C LYS A 111 4.84 18.70 -0.07
N GLU A 112 5.17 17.58 -0.66
CA GLU A 112 4.18 16.54 -0.96
C GLU A 112 3.89 15.62 0.22
N GLY A 113 4.71 15.71 1.29
CA GLY A 113 4.57 14.82 2.43
C GLY A 113 5.10 13.42 2.13
N TRP A 114 4.54 12.44 2.80
CA TRP A 114 4.96 11.04 2.61
C TRP A 114 4.39 10.48 1.32
N GLN A 115 5.25 9.86 0.52
CA GLN A 115 4.84 9.19 -0.72
C GLN A 115 5.40 7.78 -0.76
N MET A 116 4.60 6.85 -1.29
CA MET A 116 5.02 5.46 -1.44
C MET A 116 6.03 5.35 -2.58
N ARG A 117 7.23 4.88 -2.26
CA ARG A 117 8.30 4.71 -3.24
C ARG A 117 8.31 3.30 -3.83
N PHE A 118 7.88 2.31 -3.06
CA PHE A 118 7.94 0.92 -3.48
C PHE A 118 6.88 0.12 -2.74
N HIS A 119 6.31 -0.86 -3.42
CA HIS A 119 5.36 -1.80 -2.81
C HIS A 119 5.55 -3.18 -3.40
N GLN A 120 5.43 -4.21 -2.57
CA GLN A 120 5.48 -5.59 -3.02
C GLN A 120 4.47 -6.43 -2.26
N GLY A 121 3.75 -7.28 -3.00
CA GLY A 121 2.85 -8.25 -2.42
C GLY A 121 3.30 -9.65 -2.79
N THR A 122 3.46 -10.51 -1.79
CA THR A 122 3.87 -11.90 -1.98
C THR A 122 2.74 -12.80 -1.52
N PRO A 123 2.18 -13.64 -2.42
CA PRO A 123 1.13 -14.57 -2.02
C PRO A 123 1.64 -15.53 -0.94
N THR A 124 0.77 -15.82 0.03
CA THR A 124 1.02 -16.84 1.03
C THR A 124 -0.01 -17.94 0.87
N ASP A 125 0.05 -18.94 1.72
CA ASP A 125 -0.93 -20.03 1.65
C ASP A 125 -2.32 -19.50 1.93
N ASP A 126 -3.22 -19.78 1.03
CA ASP A 126 -4.62 -19.37 1.17
C ASP A 126 -5.45 -20.48 1.77
#